data_96f0957e7c6f8fbb6853be4bf2407455
#
_entry.id   96f0957e7c6f8fbb6853be4bf2407455
#
_cell.length_a   1.000
_cell.length_b   1.000
_cell.length_c   1.000
_cell.angle_alpha   90.00
_cell.angle_beta   90.00
_cell.angle_gamma   90.00
#
_symmetry.space_group_name_H-M   'P 1'
#
loop_
_entity.id
_entity.type
_entity.pdbx_description
1 polymer ?
#
loop_
_entity_poly.entity_id
_entity_poly.type
_entity_poly.pdbx_seq_one_letter_code
_entity_poly.pdbx_strand_id
1 'polypeptide(L)'
;MREVRLSGRVLYLTESPALLRRQLEGEELVLPEPVALLDQISTDEMAPAWASYHYDDRLGDFCLTGLRGGVIREGEVRRGGFEVLVGGESFGCGSSRETAPYAQRACGIRLIFARSFEKIFRQNAQNLGILTSSDFGLLGRLLEHRVIDLEELCRALDPLSAAIARAGGLFGYHRARLAGEVEAPLPARARSV
;
A
#
# COMPACT_ATOMS: atom_id res chain seq x y z
N MET A 1 12.95 -13.36 -13.28
CA MET A 1 12.83 -12.34 -12.21
C MET A 1 11.58 -11.52 -12.48
N ARG A 2 10.77 -11.33 -11.47
CA ARG A 2 9.53 -10.55 -11.60
C ARG A 2 9.80 -9.13 -11.09
N GLU A 3 9.78 -8.17 -12.00
CA GLU A 3 10.07 -6.78 -11.69
C GLU A 3 8.80 -6.01 -11.30
N VAL A 4 8.92 -5.14 -10.31
CA VAL A 4 7.93 -4.13 -9.96
C VAL A 4 8.41 -2.81 -10.57
N ARG A 5 7.70 -2.36 -11.60
CA ARG A 5 8.00 -1.11 -12.31
C ARG A 5 7.09 -0.01 -11.81
N LEU A 6 7.66 1.14 -11.51
CA LEU A 6 6.93 2.36 -11.16
C LEU A 6 6.64 3.15 -12.44
N SER A 7 5.37 3.18 -12.82
CA SER A 7 4.87 3.98 -13.95
C SER A 7 4.16 5.26 -13.49
N GLY A 8 3.53 5.19 -12.32
CA GLY A 8 2.85 6.31 -11.70
C GLY A 8 3.73 7.18 -10.80
N ARG A 9 3.08 7.97 -9.97
CA ARG A 9 3.70 8.93 -9.04
C ARG A 9 3.75 8.37 -7.62
N VAL A 10 4.58 8.99 -6.79
CA VAL A 10 4.67 8.71 -5.35
C VAL A 10 3.95 9.82 -4.58
N LEU A 11 3.08 9.45 -3.65
CA LEU A 11 2.43 10.36 -2.73
C LEU A 11 3.02 10.19 -1.32
N TYR A 12 3.70 11.19 -0.85
CA TYR A 12 4.20 11.26 0.51
C TYR A 12 3.12 11.84 1.42
N LEU A 13 2.66 11.06 2.39
CA LEU A 13 1.71 11.49 3.40
C LEU A 13 2.47 12.23 4.50
N THR A 14 2.63 13.53 4.29
CA THR A 14 3.44 14.44 5.11
C THR A 14 2.60 15.22 6.10
N GLU A 15 3.21 15.58 7.23
CA GLU A 15 2.60 16.49 8.23
C GLU A 15 2.35 17.91 7.70
N SER A 16 2.99 18.29 6.59
CA SER A 16 2.78 19.60 5.97
C SER A 16 1.61 19.57 4.99
N PRO A 17 0.46 20.22 5.31
CA PRO A 17 -0.66 20.31 4.38
C PRO A 17 -0.31 21.00 3.05
N ALA A 18 0.62 21.96 3.09
CA ALA A 18 1.09 22.65 1.90
C ALA A 18 1.86 21.72 0.95
N LEU A 19 2.78 20.90 1.48
CA LEU A 19 3.50 19.92 0.67
C LEU A 19 2.58 18.84 0.12
N LEU A 20 1.58 18.41 0.91
CA LEU A 20 0.61 17.45 0.43
C LEU A 20 -0.22 18.04 -0.72
N ARG A 21 -0.66 19.30 -0.59
CA ARG A 21 -1.41 20.02 -1.63
C ARG A 21 -0.61 20.15 -2.93
N ARG A 22 0.66 20.53 -2.86
CA ARG A 22 1.56 20.66 -4.02
C ARG A 22 1.68 19.33 -4.80
N GLN A 23 1.80 18.21 -4.09
CA GLN A 23 1.82 16.88 -4.74
C GLN A 23 0.52 16.59 -5.48
N LEU A 24 -0.64 16.89 -4.89
CA LEU A 24 -1.95 16.70 -5.53
C LEU A 24 -2.12 17.60 -6.76
N GLU A 25 -1.50 18.76 -6.78
CA GLU A 25 -1.49 19.73 -7.88
C GLU A 25 -0.47 19.40 -9.00
N GLY A 26 0.26 18.29 -8.86
CA GLY A 26 1.12 17.77 -9.93
C GLY A 26 2.61 17.87 -9.64
N GLU A 27 3.03 18.48 -8.53
CA GLU A 27 4.44 18.57 -8.19
C GLU A 27 4.98 17.21 -7.73
N GLU A 28 6.12 16.79 -8.26
CA GLU A 28 6.86 15.65 -7.75
C GLU A 28 7.83 16.12 -6.67
N LEU A 29 7.68 15.58 -5.45
CA LEU A 29 8.65 15.86 -4.41
C LEU A 29 9.88 14.99 -4.64
N VAL A 30 10.98 15.63 -5.02
CA VAL A 30 12.32 15.05 -4.92
C VAL A 30 12.77 15.32 -3.49
N LEU A 31 12.72 14.30 -2.65
CA LEU A 31 13.06 14.46 -1.24
C LEU A 31 14.57 14.46 -1.02
N PRO A 32 15.17 15.60 -0.62
CA PRO A 32 16.27 15.54 0.30
C PRO A 32 15.70 15.49 1.71
N GLU A 33 16.09 14.49 2.49
CA GLU A 33 16.03 14.33 3.94
C GLU A 33 15.11 15.21 4.80
N PRO A 34 14.62 14.66 5.88
CA PRO A 34 13.48 13.75 5.97
C PRO A 34 12.19 14.57 6.03
N VAL A 35 11.34 14.38 5.07
CA VAL A 35 9.96 14.89 5.20
C VAL A 35 9.34 14.21 6.42
N ALA A 36 8.81 15.01 7.35
CA ALA A 36 8.02 14.50 8.45
C ALA A 36 6.79 13.80 7.88
N LEU A 37 6.80 12.48 7.90
CA LEU A 37 5.70 11.65 7.45
C LEU A 37 4.64 11.57 8.54
N LEU A 38 3.39 11.54 8.16
CA LEU A 38 2.27 11.31 9.06
C LEU A 38 2.36 9.88 9.64
N ASP A 39 2.39 9.83 10.96
CA ASP A 39 2.26 8.60 11.74
C ASP A 39 0.79 8.30 12.04
N GLN A 40 0.48 7.04 12.40
CA GLN A 40 -0.83 6.60 12.88
C GLN A 40 -1.98 6.99 11.93
N ILE A 41 -1.77 6.80 10.63
CA ILE A 41 -2.84 7.00 9.65
C ILE A 41 -3.84 5.87 9.80
N SER A 42 -5.06 6.22 10.21
CA SER A 42 -6.12 5.26 10.51
C SER A 42 -6.85 4.79 9.24
N THR A 43 -7.52 3.65 9.36
CA THR A 43 -8.38 3.15 8.28
C THR A 43 -9.55 4.07 7.97
N ASP A 44 -10.03 4.88 8.95
CA ASP A 44 -11.03 5.91 8.72
C ASP A 44 -10.49 7.09 7.89
N GLU A 45 -9.23 7.43 8.08
CA GLU A 45 -8.57 8.46 7.27
C GLU A 45 -8.34 7.98 5.83
N MET A 46 -8.13 6.68 5.65
CA MET A 46 -7.93 6.08 4.31
C MET A 46 -9.23 5.93 3.52
N ALA A 47 -10.29 5.48 4.19
CA ALA A 47 -11.63 5.34 3.61
C ALA A 47 -12.66 5.66 4.70
N PRO A 48 -13.25 6.87 4.70
CA PRO A 48 -14.25 7.25 5.69
C PRO A 48 -15.42 6.27 5.74
N ALA A 49 -15.95 6.01 6.94
CA ALA A 49 -17.01 5.02 7.15
C ALA A 49 -18.23 5.24 6.26
N TRP A 50 -18.61 6.50 6.03
CA TRP A 50 -19.73 6.84 5.16
C TRP A 50 -19.49 6.50 3.68
N ALA A 51 -18.23 6.48 3.20
CA ALA A 51 -17.89 6.09 1.84
C ALA A 51 -17.92 4.57 1.63
N SER A 52 -17.87 3.79 2.71
CA SER A 52 -17.82 2.32 2.66
C SER A 52 -19.10 1.66 2.11
N TYR A 53 -20.18 2.43 1.87
CA TYR A 53 -21.34 1.97 1.11
C TYR A 53 -21.03 1.69 -0.37
N HIS A 54 -19.99 2.32 -0.91
CA HIS A 54 -19.50 2.09 -2.26
C HIS A 54 -18.49 0.94 -2.24
N TYR A 55 -18.97 -0.29 -2.23
CA TYR A 55 -18.09 -1.47 -2.27
C TYR A 55 -17.79 -1.87 -3.73
N ASP A 56 -17.38 -0.89 -4.52
CA ASP A 56 -17.01 -1.00 -5.92
C ASP A 56 -15.84 -0.05 -6.25
N ASP A 57 -15.49 0.09 -7.53
CA ASP A 57 -14.41 0.98 -7.98
C ASP A 57 -14.58 2.45 -7.54
N ARG A 58 -15.81 2.90 -7.28
CA ARG A 58 -16.10 4.28 -6.81
C ARG A 58 -15.49 4.54 -5.43
N LEU A 59 -15.27 3.49 -4.62
CA LEU A 59 -14.59 3.67 -3.33
C LEU A 59 -13.19 4.27 -3.49
N GLY A 60 -12.53 4.03 -4.62
CA GLY A 60 -11.24 4.65 -4.93
C GLY A 60 -11.27 6.18 -5.06
N ASP A 61 -12.41 6.77 -5.35
CA ASP A 61 -12.53 8.23 -5.41
C ASP A 61 -12.49 8.86 -4.01
N PHE A 62 -12.81 8.08 -2.98
CA PHE A 62 -12.77 8.50 -1.58
C PHE A 62 -11.46 8.14 -0.87
N CYS A 63 -10.47 7.60 -1.61
CA CYS A 63 -9.17 7.25 -1.06
C CYS A 63 -8.52 8.46 -0.37
N LEU A 64 -8.18 8.31 0.91
CA LEU A 64 -7.54 9.32 1.77
C LEU A 64 -8.36 10.62 2.00
N THR A 65 -9.64 10.66 1.63
CA THR A 65 -10.47 11.86 1.87
C THR A 65 -10.75 12.11 3.35
N GLY A 66 -10.55 11.13 4.22
CA GLY A 66 -10.62 11.27 5.66
C GLY A 66 -9.31 11.71 6.32
N LEU A 67 -8.25 11.91 5.55
CA LEU A 67 -6.95 12.25 6.09
C LEU A 67 -7.02 13.55 6.89
N ARG A 68 -6.43 13.53 8.08
CA ARG A 68 -6.39 14.70 8.98
C ARG A 68 -5.89 15.93 8.25
N GLY A 69 -6.46 17.09 8.59
CA GLY A 69 -6.17 18.34 7.90
C GLY A 69 -7.06 18.62 6.69
N GLY A 70 -7.88 17.65 6.23
CA GLY A 70 -8.89 17.86 5.18
C GLY A 70 -8.33 18.32 3.83
N VAL A 71 -7.09 17.99 3.54
CA VAL A 71 -6.38 18.47 2.34
C VAL A 71 -6.81 17.72 1.08
N ILE A 72 -7.11 16.43 1.20
CA ILE A 72 -7.44 15.55 0.05
C ILE A 72 -8.94 15.56 -0.20
N ARG A 73 -9.34 15.84 -1.44
CA ARG A 73 -10.74 15.84 -1.89
C ARG A 73 -11.03 14.60 -2.73
N GLU A 74 -12.31 14.34 -2.92
CA GLU A 74 -12.80 13.23 -3.74
C GLU A 74 -12.15 13.19 -5.13
N GLY A 75 -11.63 12.02 -5.49
CA GLY A 75 -11.01 11.72 -6.78
C GLY A 75 -9.60 12.30 -6.99
N GLU A 76 -9.06 13.11 -6.07
CA GLU A 76 -7.76 13.76 -6.29
C GLU A 76 -6.60 12.76 -6.32
N VAL A 77 -6.61 11.76 -5.43
CA VAL A 77 -5.56 10.72 -5.43
C VAL A 77 -5.58 9.93 -6.74
N ARG A 78 -6.76 9.54 -7.19
CA ARG A 78 -6.93 8.81 -8.46
C ARG A 78 -6.47 9.64 -9.65
N ARG A 79 -6.94 10.89 -9.77
CA ARG A 79 -6.54 11.78 -10.87
C ARG A 79 -5.07 12.16 -10.84
N GLY A 80 -4.46 12.16 -9.65
CA GLY A 80 -3.04 12.43 -9.48
C GLY A 80 -2.11 11.34 -10.02
N GLY A 81 -2.64 10.17 -10.40
CA GLY A 81 -1.86 9.08 -10.97
C GLY A 81 -0.85 8.49 -9.99
N PHE A 82 -1.17 8.50 -8.70
CA PHE A 82 -0.29 7.94 -7.69
C PHE A 82 -0.36 6.41 -7.69
N GLU A 83 0.78 5.78 -7.65
CA GLU A 83 0.96 4.33 -7.63
C GLU A 83 1.59 3.85 -6.32
N VAL A 84 2.31 4.74 -5.64
CA VAL A 84 3.01 4.46 -4.39
C VAL A 84 2.55 5.45 -3.31
N LEU A 85 2.25 4.93 -2.11
CA LEU A 85 2.08 5.74 -0.89
C LEU A 85 3.29 5.60 0.01
N VAL A 86 3.65 6.69 0.67
CA VAL A 86 4.71 6.71 1.68
C VAL A 86 4.17 7.33 2.96
N GLY A 87 4.18 6.58 4.05
CA GLY A 87 3.70 7.01 5.36
C GLY A 87 4.70 6.74 6.49
N GLY A 88 4.34 7.17 7.68
CA GLY A 88 5.14 7.01 8.90
C GLY A 88 4.84 5.71 9.65
N GLU A 89 4.83 5.79 10.97
CA GLU A 89 4.60 4.64 11.86
C GLU A 89 3.12 4.28 12.00
N SER A 90 2.85 3.01 12.37
CA SER A 90 1.50 2.47 12.62
C SER A 90 0.51 2.75 11.51
N PHE A 91 0.94 2.56 10.26
CA PHE A 91 0.11 2.76 9.08
C PHE A 91 -1.04 1.74 9.04
N GLY A 92 -2.28 2.23 8.96
CA GLY A 92 -3.48 1.39 8.94
C GLY A 92 -4.02 1.07 10.32
N CYS A 93 -3.79 1.93 11.32
CA CYS A 93 -4.32 1.78 12.66
C CYS A 93 -5.86 1.95 12.71
N GLY A 94 -6.45 1.67 13.87
CA GLY A 94 -7.88 1.78 14.09
C GLY A 94 -8.64 0.50 13.78
N SER A 95 -9.79 0.62 13.13
CA SER A 95 -10.68 -0.51 12.85
C SER A 95 -10.11 -1.47 11.80
N SER A 96 -10.38 -2.75 11.96
CA SER A 96 -10.08 -3.75 10.93
C SER A 96 -11.06 -3.63 9.75
N ARG A 97 -10.73 -2.76 8.79
CA ARG A 97 -11.57 -2.53 7.61
C ARG A 97 -10.86 -2.91 6.33
N GLU A 98 -11.43 -3.83 5.58
CA GLU A 98 -10.95 -4.19 4.25
C GLU A 98 -11.20 -3.07 3.24
N THR A 99 -12.19 -2.20 3.48
CA THR A 99 -12.50 -1.06 2.61
C THR A 99 -11.36 -0.05 2.51
N ALA A 100 -10.52 0.09 3.53
CA ALA A 100 -9.38 1.01 3.50
C ALA A 100 -8.33 0.61 2.44
N PRO A 101 -7.73 -0.58 2.46
CA PRO A 101 -6.83 -0.99 1.38
C PRO A 101 -7.57 -1.19 0.05
N TYR A 102 -8.88 -1.52 0.05
CA TYR A 102 -9.66 -1.59 -1.17
C TYR A 102 -9.75 -0.23 -1.86
N ALA A 103 -10.05 0.86 -1.12
CA ALA A 103 -10.05 2.22 -1.67
C ALA A 103 -8.70 2.59 -2.30
N GLN A 104 -7.60 2.24 -1.61
CA GLN A 104 -6.25 2.47 -2.13
C GLN A 104 -6.00 1.67 -3.42
N ARG A 105 -6.37 0.39 -3.44
CA ARG A 105 -6.25 -0.44 -4.63
C ARG A 105 -7.08 0.10 -5.80
N ALA A 106 -8.32 0.49 -5.54
CA ALA A 106 -9.25 1.01 -6.53
C ALA A 106 -8.81 2.37 -7.10
N CYS A 107 -8.11 3.21 -6.32
CA CYS A 107 -7.56 4.48 -6.84
C CYS A 107 -6.23 4.33 -7.58
N GLY A 108 -5.66 3.14 -7.64
CA GLY A 108 -4.44 2.86 -8.42
C GLY A 108 -3.18 2.58 -7.59
N ILE A 109 -3.28 2.60 -6.26
CA ILE A 109 -2.13 2.30 -5.40
C ILE A 109 -1.77 0.81 -5.49
N ARG A 110 -0.50 0.53 -5.75
CA ARG A 110 0.06 -0.82 -5.90
C ARG A 110 1.12 -1.14 -4.87
N LEU A 111 1.74 -0.12 -4.26
CA LEU A 111 2.84 -0.28 -3.34
C LEU A 111 2.75 0.76 -2.21
N ILE A 112 2.97 0.34 -0.98
CA ILE A 112 2.98 1.21 0.18
C ILE A 112 4.29 1.02 0.94
N PHE A 113 4.99 2.12 1.17
CA PHE A 113 6.11 2.19 2.11
C PHE A 113 5.65 2.87 3.39
N ALA A 114 5.94 2.28 4.53
CA ALA A 114 5.70 2.90 5.83
C ALA A 114 6.73 2.41 6.85
N ARG A 115 7.04 3.23 7.85
CA ARG A 115 8.00 2.84 8.90
C ARG A 115 7.54 1.59 9.65
N SER A 116 6.23 1.49 9.90
CA SER A 116 5.59 0.30 10.43
C SER A 116 4.14 0.20 9.97
N PHE A 117 3.57 -1.00 10.01
CA PHE A 117 2.20 -1.29 9.60
C PHE A 117 1.45 -1.96 10.73
N GLU A 118 0.18 -1.64 10.86
CA GLU A 118 -0.73 -2.44 11.64
C GLU A 118 -0.98 -3.80 10.94
N LYS A 119 -0.93 -4.87 11.74
CA LYS A 119 -0.89 -6.25 11.21
C LYS A 119 -2.08 -6.58 10.30
N ILE A 120 -3.30 -6.24 10.72
CA ILE A 120 -4.51 -6.57 9.97
C ILE A 120 -4.58 -5.77 8.66
N PHE A 121 -4.28 -4.48 8.73
CA PHE A 121 -4.21 -3.65 7.53
C PHE A 121 -3.21 -4.21 6.51
N ARG A 122 -1.98 -4.52 6.95
CA ARG A 122 -0.95 -5.09 6.09
C ARG A 122 -1.40 -6.37 5.41
N GLN A 123 -2.04 -7.27 6.16
CA GLN A 123 -2.57 -8.52 5.63
C GLN A 123 -3.67 -8.28 4.58
N ASN A 124 -4.63 -7.39 4.86
CA ASN A 124 -5.69 -7.04 3.93
C ASN A 124 -5.14 -6.40 2.65
N ALA A 125 -4.16 -5.49 2.77
CA ALA A 125 -3.49 -4.89 1.63
C ALA A 125 -2.81 -5.94 0.74
N GLN A 126 -2.06 -6.86 1.34
CA GLN A 126 -1.40 -7.96 0.62
C GLN A 126 -2.42 -8.90 -0.04
N ASN A 127 -3.53 -9.22 0.61
CA ASN A 127 -4.61 -10.02 0.04
C ASN A 127 -5.20 -9.39 -1.23
N LEU A 128 -5.29 -8.07 -1.26
CA LEU A 128 -5.74 -7.29 -2.42
C LEU A 128 -4.64 -7.07 -3.48
N GLY A 129 -3.43 -7.56 -3.25
CA GLY A 129 -2.31 -7.43 -4.18
C GLY A 129 -1.57 -6.11 -4.09
N ILE A 130 -1.77 -5.33 -3.02
CA ILE A 130 -0.93 -4.18 -2.70
C ILE A 130 0.33 -4.69 -2.01
N LEU A 131 1.49 -4.34 -2.56
CA LEU A 131 2.77 -4.65 -1.97
C LEU A 131 3.07 -3.70 -0.81
N THR A 132 3.71 -4.20 0.25
CA THR A 132 4.04 -3.38 1.42
C THR A 132 5.48 -3.58 1.83
N SER A 133 6.18 -2.51 2.16
CA SER A 133 7.56 -2.59 2.65
C SER A 133 7.85 -1.54 3.72
N SER A 134 8.70 -1.90 4.68
CA SER A 134 9.26 -0.95 5.64
C SER A 134 10.75 -0.65 5.34
N ASP A 135 11.25 -1.13 4.23
CA ASP A 135 12.61 -0.87 3.77
C ASP A 135 12.64 0.38 2.88
N PHE A 136 13.02 1.52 3.46
CA PHE A 136 13.16 2.78 2.72
C PHE A 136 14.37 2.79 1.77
N GLY A 137 15.32 1.87 1.95
CA GLY A 137 16.38 1.67 0.97
C GLY A 137 15.84 1.13 -0.36
N LEU A 138 14.82 0.25 -0.31
CA LEU A 138 14.08 -0.18 -1.50
C LEU A 138 13.32 0.98 -2.15
N LEU A 139 12.71 1.88 -1.36
CA LEU A 139 12.07 3.07 -1.89
C LEU A 139 13.07 3.95 -2.66
N GLY A 140 14.24 4.21 -2.07
CA GLY A 140 15.31 4.98 -2.72
C GLY A 140 15.69 4.40 -4.09
N ARG A 141 15.92 3.09 -4.15
CA ARG A 141 16.24 2.41 -5.42
C ARG A 141 15.09 2.45 -6.43
N LEU A 142 13.85 2.30 -5.94
CA LEU A 142 12.67 2.41 -6.81
C LEU A 142 12.55 3.81 -7.42
N LEU A 143 12.83 4.85 -6.66
CA LEU A 143 12.81 6.24 -7.14
C LEU A 143 13.89 6.49 -8.18
N GLU A 144 15.11 5.96 -7.97
CA GLU A 144 16.25 6.14 -8.85
C GLU A 144 16.11 5.36 -10.16
N HIS A 145 15.75 4.08 -10.06
CA HIS A 145 15.76 3.16 -11.21
C HIS A 145 14.38 2.90 -11.79
N ARG A 146 13.30 3.37 -11.17
CA ARG A 146 11.90 3.12 -11.53
C ARG A 146 11.52 1.63 -11.56
N VAL A 147 12.36 0.76 -11.01
CA VAL A 147 12.18 -0.69 -10.98
C VAL A 147 12.89 -1.31 -9.77
N ILE A 148 12.24 -2.29 -9.15
CA ILE A 148 12.85 -3.16 -8.12
C ILE A 148 12.43 -4.61 -8.37
N ASP A 149 13.23 -5.56 -7.85
CA ASP A 149 12.87 -6.98 -7.89
C ASP A 149 11.77 -7.28 -6.86
N LEU A 150 10.70 -7.95 -7.29
CA LEU A 150 9.63 -8.41 -6.40
C LEU A 150 10.17 -9.29 -5.25
N GLU A 151 11.22 -10.08 -5.50
CA GLU A 151 11.82 -10.93 -4.48
C GLU A 151 12.46 -10.14 -3.35
N GLU A 152 12.93 -8.93 -3.61
CA GLU A 152 13.45 -8.06 -2.55
C GLU A 152 12.33 -7.61 -1.60
N LEU A 153 11.15 -7.28 -2.13
CA LEU A 153 9.96 -6.98 -1.32
C LEU A 153 9.46 -8.20 -0.53
N CYS A 154 9.63 -9.40 -1.11
CA CYS A 154 9.18 -10.64 -0.47
C CYS A 154 10.10 -11.14 0.65
N ARG A 155 11.35 -10.69 0.74
CA ARG A 155 12.32 -11.17 1.76
C ARG A 155 11.86 -11.04 3.20
N ALA A 156 11.13 -9.97 3.51
CA ALA A 156 10.64 -9.69 4.86
C ALA A 156 9.26 -10.30 5.15
N LEU A 157 8.69 -11.05 4.20
CA LEU A 157 7.38 -11.68 4.34
C LEU A 157 7.52 -13.14 4.79
N ASP A 158 6.51 -13.63 5.52
CA ASP A 158 6.38 -15.06 5.73
C ASP A 158 6.10 -15.80 4.40
N PRO A 159 6.33 -17.13 4.35
CA PRO A 159 6.20 -17.88 3.10
C PRO A 159 4.85 -17.77 2.41
N LEU A 160 3.74 -17.70 3.18
CA LEU A 160 2.39 -17.57 2.63
C LEU A 160 2.17 -16.17 2.05
N SER A 161 2.50 -15.13 2.81
CA SER A 161 2.41 -13.75 2.36
C SER A 161 3.27 -13.50 1.11
N ALA A 162 4.46 -14.07 1.05
CA ALA A 162 5.32 -13.98 -0.13
C ALA A 162 4.70 -14.69 -1.35
N ALA A 163 4.08 -15.87 -1.17
CA ALA A 163 3.37 -16.57 -2.25
C ALA A 163 2.17 -15.77 -2.77
N ILE A 164 1.40 -15.14 -1.86
CA ILE A 164 0.28 -14.25 -2.20
C ILE A 164 0.79 -13.03 -2.98
N ALA A 165 1.86 -12.40 -2.54
CA ALA A 165 2.47 -11.25 -3.23
C ALA A 165 2.93 -11.61 -4.65
N ARG A 166 3.62 -12.75 -4.81
CA ARG A 166 4.04 -13.25 -6.13
C ARG A 166 2.87 -13.53 -7.07
N ALA A 167 1.73 -13.95 -6.52
CA ALA A 167 0.52 -14.23 -7.29
C ALA A 167 -0.29 -12.95 -7.61
N GLY A 168 0.11 -11.79 -7.09
CA GLY A 168 -0.62 -10.53 -7.27
C GLY A 168 -1.87 -10.41 -6.39
N GLY A 169 -1.88 -11.09 -5.24
CA GLY A 169 -2.95 -11.09 -4.26
C GLY A 169 -3.57 -12.47 -4.03
N LEU A 170 -4.45 -12.54 -3.06
CA LEU A 170 -5.07 -13.80 -2.59
C LEU A 170 -5.85 -14.51 -3.70
N PHE A 171 -6.56 -13.76 -4.54
CA PHE A 171 -7.30 -14.34 -5.68
C PHE A 171 -6.38 -15.01 -6.69
N GLY A 172 -5.27 -14.35 -7.06
CA GLY A 172 -4.26 -14.92 -7.94
C GLY A 172 -3.63 -16.18 -7.35
N TYR A 173 -3.32 -16.13 -6.06
CA TYR A 173 -2.77 -17.25 -5.32
C TYR A 173 -3.72 -18.48 -5.32
N HIS A 174 -5.00 -18.28 -5.00
CA HIS A 174 -5.96 -19.39 -5.02
C HIS A 174 -6.18 -19.95 -6.42
N ARG A 175 -6.22 -19.11 -7.45
CA ARG A 175 -6.32 -19.57 -8.84
C ARG A 175 -5.13 -20.45 -9.23
N ALA A 176 -3.90 -20.00 -8.93
CA ALA A 176 -2.68 -20.76 -9.19
C ALA A 176 -2.66 -22.09 -8.43
N ARG A 177 -3.16 -22.12 -7.18
CA ARG A 177 -3.30 -23.37 -6.42
C ARG A 177 -4.31 -24.33 -7.03
N LEU A 178 -5.47 -23.86 -7.46
CA LEU A 178 -6.47 -24.70 -8.11
C LEU A 178 -5.98 -25.25 -9.45
N ALA A 179 -5.10 -24.51 -10.13
CA ALA A 179 -4.46 -24.96 -11.36
C ALA A 179 -3.26 -25.92 -11.11
N GLY A 180 -2.88 -26.15 -9.86
CA GLY A 180 -1.71 -26.97 -9.51
C GLY A 180 -0.36 -26.32 -9.80
N GLU A 181 -0.33 -25.00 -10.02
CA GLU A 181 0.88 -24.23 -10.36
C GLU A 181 1.70 -23.84 -9.11
N VAL A 182 1.05 -23.81 -7.95
CA VAL A 182 1.65 -23.43 -6.67
C VAL A 182 1.21 -24.37 -5.56
N GLU A 183 2.17 -24.93 -4.84
CA GLU A 183 1.89 -25.71 -3.62
C GLU A 183 1.64 -24.77 -2.43
N ALA A 184 0.80 -25.24 -1.47
CA ALA A 184 0.64 -24.53 -0.22
C ALA A 184 1.97 -24.56 0.56
N PRO A 185 2.51 -23.43 1.01
CA PRO A 185 3.64 -23.46 1.91
C PRO A 185 3.22 -24.19 3.19
N LEU A 186 3.93 -25.29 3.50
CA LEU A 186 3.69 -26.02 4.73
C LEU A 186 3.95 -25.09 5.92
N PRO A 187 3.06 -25.10 6.95
CA PRO A 187 3.34 -24.39 8.17
C PRO A 187 4.67 -24.91 8.73
N ALA A 188 5.52 -23.99 9.20
CA ALA A 188 6.73 -24.39 9.90
C ALA A 188 6.31 -25.37 10.99
N ARG A 189 6.77 -26.63 10.91
CA ARG A 189 6.49 -27.62 11.95
C ARG A 189 6.88 -26.99 13.28
N ALA A 190 5.93 -26.89 14.20
CA ALA A 190 6.23 -26.56 15.58
C ALA A 190 7.37 -27.52 15.97
N ARG A 191 8.54 -26.97 16.24
CA ARG A 191 9.64 -27.77 16.80
C ARG A 191 9.11 -28.23 18.13
N SER A 192 8.78 -29.53 18.21
CA SER A 192 8.47 -30.18 19.46
C SER A 192 9.65 -29.91 20.42
N VAL A 193 9.33 -29.21 21.49
CA VAL A 193 10.19 -29.02 22.65
C VAL A 193 10.28 -30.33 23.41
#